data_d1b53cd79b4a6f9d83c1f39c7839784c
#
_entry.id   d1b53cd79b4a6f9d83c1f39c7839784c
#
_cell.length_a   1.000
_cell.length_b   1.000
_cell.length_c   1.000
_cell.angle_alpha   90.00
_cell.angle_beta   90.00
_cell.angle_gamma   90.00
#
_symmetry.space_group_name_H-M   'P 1'
#
loop_
_entity.id
_entity.type
_entity.pdbx_description
1 polymer ?
#
loop_
_entity_poly.entity_id
_entity_poly.type
_entity_poly.pdbx_seq_one_letter_code
_entity_poly.pdbx_strand_id
1 'polypeptide(L)'
;MSLLVPIARADVYGFVDPAGQLHLATEQLDGRYTLFMKSRDGSAPVAIADARREPDPGLTRTRLFQRLVDHPNIAKYEPLIRAASQRHGLDPDLVKAVIAVESGFDADAVSDKGAVGLMQVLPATGERYGVHADRKRSVDAKLTDPKLNLEIGTRYLSDLRTLFPERIDLALAAYNAGENSVIRYRNTVPPFPETQAYVKLVDQFHAFYRPAASGDATQRIRVTIPGRRNLPDPNAPSPRYEPPAGAVVEPAPDAPPTPIP
;
A
#
# COMPACT_ATOMS: atom_id res chain seq x y z
N MET A 1 -36.23 17.14 -16.82
CA MET A 1 -35.72 15.89 -17.42
C MET A 1 -34.40 15.58 -16.80
N SER A 2 -34.35 14.64 -15.85
CA SER A 2 -33.10 14.22 -15.19
C SER A 2 -32.42 13.20 -16.09
N LEU A 3 -31.31 13.59 -16.71
CA LEU A 3 -30.48 12.65 -17.45
C LEU A 3 -29.80 11.72 -16.43
N LEU A 4 -30.33 10.52 -16.30
CA LEU A 4 -29.59 9.41 -15.67
C LEU A 4 -28.37 9.13 -16.55
N VAL A 5 -27.20 9.59 -16.11
CA VAL A 5 -25.94 9.15 -16.68
C VAL A 5 -25.82 7.68 -16.29
N PRO A 6 -25.72 6.73 -17.23
CA PRO A 6 -25.51 5.34 -16.89
C PRO A 6 -24.18 5.22 -16.15
N ILE A 7 -24.22 4.66 -14.94
CA ILE A 7 -23.00 4.29 -14.20
C ILE A 7 -22.31 3.24 -15.06
N ALA A 8 -21.15 3.60 -15.62
CA ALA A 8 -20.35 2.69 -16.42
C ALA A 8 -19.94 1.49 -15.53
N ARG A 9 -20.50 0.34 -15.85
CA ARG A 9 -20.18 -0.95 -15.23
C ARG A 9 -18.96 -1.47 -15.97
N ALA A 10 -17.83 -1.58 -15.31
CA ALA A 10 -16.66 -2.16 -15.94
C ALA A 10 -16.17 -3.37 -15.15
N ASP A 11 -16.21 -4.53 -15.80
CA ASP A 11 -15.43 -5.68 -15.39
C ASP A 11 -13.94 -5.28 -15.48
N VAL A 12 -13.08 -5.93 -14.70
CA VAL A 12 -11.63 -5.71 -14.79
C VAL A 12 -11.01 -6.94 -15.40
N TYR A 13 -10.32 -6.73 -16.50
CA TYR A 13 -9.52 -7.74 -17.17
C TYR A 13 -8.04 -7.43 -16.91
N GLY A 14 -7.21 -8.45 -16.86
CA GLY A 14 -5.78 -8.24 -16.66
C GLY A 14 -4.93 -9.45 -17.03
N PHE A 15 -3.66 -9.19 -17.17
CA PHE A 15 -2.61 -10.21 -17.28
C PHE A 15 -1.31 -9.68 -16.68
N VAL A 16 -0.41 -10.60 -16.33
CA VAL A 16 0.97 -10.25 -15.97
C VAL A 16 1.84 -10.66 -17.14
N ASP A 17 2.63 -9.74 -17.64
CA ASP A 17 3.55 -10.00 -18.75
C ASP A 17 4.76 -10.86 -18.29
N PRO A 18 5.64 -11.28 -19.20
CA PRO A 18 6.84 -12.05 -18.85
C PRO A 18 7.82 -11.33 -17.94
N ALA A 19 7.81 -9.99 -17.92
CA ALA A 19 8.62 -9.17 -17.01
C ALA A 19 8.02 -9.08 -15.60
N GLY A 20 6.78 -9.54 -15.42
CA GLY A 20 6.07 -9.51 -14.13
C GLY A 20 5.15 -8.30 -13.96
N GLN A 21 5.04 -7.42 -14.97
CA GLN A 21 4.21 -6.23 -14.93
C GLN A 21 2.72 -6.58 -15.07
N LEU A 22 1.88 -6.02 -14.17
CA LEU A 22 0.44 -6.15 -14.22
C LEU A 22 -0.16 -5.15 -15.23
N HIS A 23 -0.91 -5.65 -16.20
CA HIS A 23 -1.69 -4.88 -17.14
C HIS A 23 -3.17 -5.02 -16.84
N LEU A 24 -3.87 -3.91 -16.63
CA LEU A 24 -5.30 -3.86 -16.34
C LEU A 24 -6.05 -3.12 -17.43
N ALA A 25 -7.26 -3.61 -17.74
CA ALA A 25 -8.18 -2.96 -18.66
C ALA A 25 -9.63 -3.18 -18.21
N THR A 26 -10.52 -2.35 -18.66
CA THR A 26 -11.97 -2.47 -18.40
C THR A 26 -12.71 -3.32 -19.43
N GLU A 27 -11.98 -3.81 -20.41
CA GLU A 27 -12.46 -4.74 -21.44
C GLU A 27 -11.33 -5.70 -21.83
N GLN A 28 -11.67 -6.80 -22.45
CA GLN A 28 -10.71 -7.77 -22.97
C GLN A 28 -10.09 -7.23 -24.26
N LEU A 29 -8.92 -6.57 -24.14
CA LEU A 29 -8.24 -5.96 -25.30
C LEU A 29 -7.67 -7.00 -26.27
N ASP A 30 -7.17 -8.13 -25.74
CA ASP A 30 -6.67 -9.27 -26.53
C ASP A 30 -6.76 -10.57 -25.72
N GLY A 31 -6.28 -11.69 -26.29
CA GLY A 31 -6.34 -13.03 -25.70
C GLY A 31 -5.52 -13.21 -24.42
N ARG A 32 -4.62 -12.28 -24.08
CA ARG A 32 -3.83 -12.30 -22.84
C ARG A 32 -4.67 -11.81 -21.66
N TYR A 33 -5.58 -10.85 -21.91
CA TYR A 33 -6.42 -10.30 -20.87
C TYR A 33 -7.48 -11.31 -20.45
N THR A 34 -7.42 -11.75 -19.21
CA THR A 34 -8.41 -12.62 -18.58
C THR A 34 -9.27 -11.83 -17.60
N LEU A 35 -10.53 -12.25 -17.41
CA LEU A 35 -11.40 -11.61 -16.43
C LEU A 35 -10.77 -11.74 -15.05
N PHE A 36 -10.42 -10.60 -14.47
CA PHE A 36 -9.78 -10.51 -13.16
C PHE A 36 -10.79 -10.24 -12.06
N MET A 37 -11.71 -9.31 -12.29
CA MET A 37 -12.77 -8.97 -11.34
C MET A 37 -14.07 -8.64 -12.08
N LYS A 38 -15.18 -9.25 -11.68
CA LYS A 38 -16.50 -8.96 -12.24
C LYS A 38 -17.17 -7.81 -11.50
N SER A 39 -17.73 -6.86 -12.26
CA SER A 39 -18.55 -5.81 -11.66
C SER A 39 -19.84 -6.43 -11.12
N ARG A 40 -20.09 -6.31 -9.80
CA ARG A 40 -21.36 -6.73 -9.21
C ARG A 40 -22.40 -5.65 -9.43
N ASP A 41 -23.62 -6.09 -9.82
CA ASP A 41 -24.76 -5.20 -10.02
C ASP A 41 -25.09 -4.38 -8.76
N GLY A 42 -25.17 -3.07 -8.91
CA GLY A 42 -25.87 -2.20 -7.97
C GLY A 42 -25.09 -1.66 -6.77
N SER A 43 -23.79 -1.93 -6.63
CA SER A 43 -23.05 -1.26 -5.56
C SER A 43 -22.72 0.18 -5.94
N ALA A 44 -23.28 1.13 -5.18
CA ALA A 44 -22.83 2.52 -5.13
C ALA A 44 -21.31 2.61 -5.01
N PRO A 45 -20.67 3.74 -5.40
CA PRO A 45 -19.24 3.94 -5.18
C PRO A 45 -18.94 3.61 -3.72
N VAL A 46 -18.10 2.59 -3.55
CA VAL A 46 -17.80 2.04 -2.25
C VAL A 46 -16.98 3.09 -1.52
N ALA A 47 -17.61 3.82 -0.60
CA ALA A 47 -16.88 4.44 0.46
C ALA A 47 -16.13 3.29 1.17
N ILE A 48 -14.81 3.27 1.07
CA ILE A 48 -13.97 2.39 1.86
C ILE A 48 -14.04 2.94 3.28
N ALA A 49 -15.16 2.68 3.94
CA ALA A 49 -15.23 2.82 5.37
C ALA A 49 -14.25 1.80 5.95
N ASP A 50 -13.58 2.15 7.01
CA ASP A 50 -12.56 1.39 7.75
C ASP A 50 -13.07 0.03 8.30
N ALA A 51 -14.20 -0.44 7.80
CA ALA A 51 -14.82 -1.70 8.14
C ALA A 51 -14.02 -2.84 7.49
N ARG A 52 -13.54 -3.72 8.33
CA ARG A 52 -12.87 -5.00 8.01
C ARG A 52 -13.64 -5.75 6.94
N ARG A 53 -13.30 -5.51 5.69
CA ARG A 53 -13.90 -6.18 4.57
C ARG A 53 -13.06 -7.40 4.24
N GLU A 54 -13.69 -8.55 4.14
CA GLU A 54 -13.01 -9.73 3.61
C GLU A 54 -12.85 -9.58 2.09
N PRO A 55 -11.70 -10.02 1.53
CA PRO A 55 -11.50 -9.97 0.09
C PRO A 55 -12.50 -10.86 -0.63
N ASP A 56 -12.86 -10.49 -1.86
CA ASP A 56 -13.81 -11.26 -2.68
C ASP A 56 -13.24 -12.66 -2.99
N PRO A 57 -13.92 -13.74 -2.56
CA PRO A 57 -13.46 -15.11 -2.79
C PRO A 57 -13.31 -15.46 -4.28
N GLY A 58 -14.07 -14.81 -5.16
CA GLY A 58 -13.94 -14.98 -6.61
C GLY A 58 -12.62 -14.42 -7.13
N LEU A 59 -12.23 -13.23 -6.66
CA LEU A 59 -10.98 -12.59 -7.01
C LEU A 59 -9.78 -13.36 -6.45
N THR A 60 -9.81 -13.71 -5.18
CA THR A 60 -8.67 -14.38 -4.51
C THR A 60 -8.35 -15.76 -5.09
N ARG A 61 -9.29 -16.41 -5.78
CA ARG A 61 -9.07 -17.69 -6.48
C ARG A 61 -8.45 -17.54 -7.86
N THR A 62 -8.34 -16.32 -8.38
CA THR A 62 -7.74 -16.13 -9.70
C THR A 62 -6.23 -16.36 -9.66
N ARG A 63 -5.68 -16.99 -10.72
CA ARG A 63 -4.23 -17.21 -10.82
C ARG A 63 -3.44 -15.91 -10.79
N LEU A 64 -4.02 -14.85 -11.33
CA LEU A 64 -3.40 -13.54 -11.36
C LEU A 64 -3.27 -12.96 -9.94
N PHE A 65 -4.35 -13.00 -9.15
CA PHE A 65 -4.31 -12.56 -7.75
C PHE A 65 -3.28 -13.35 -6.94
N GLN A 66 -3.31 -14.69 -7.02
CA GLN A 66 -2.36 -15.54 -6.31
C GLN A 66 -0.90 -15.23 -6.69
N ARG A 67 -0.63 -15.02 -7.97
CA ARG A 67 0.71 -14.66 -8.44
C ARG A 67 1.21 -13.35 -7.85
N LEU A 68 0.32 -12.36 -7.68
CA LEU A 68 0.67 -11.05 -7.12
C LEU A 68 0.87 -11.10 -5.60
N VAL A 69 0.04 -11.86 -4.87
CA VAL A 69 0.16 -11.95 -3.41
C VAL A 69 1.32 -12.84 -2.95
N ASP A 70 1.73 -13.79 -3.78
CA ASP A 70 2.87 -14.69 -3.53
C ASP A 70 4.17 -14.21 -4.23
N HIS A 71 4.20 -12.97 -4.71
CA HIS A 71 5.33 -12.48 -5.48
C HIS A 71 6.61 -12.42 -4.64
N PRO A 72 7.75 -12.99 -5.11
CA PRO A 72 8.98 -13.11 -4.31
C PRO A 72 9.56 -11.75 -3.90
N ASN A 73 9.33 -10.71 -4.68
CA ASN A 73 9.79 -9.36 -4.40
C ASN A 73 9.07 -8.71 -3.19
N ILE A 74 7.94 -9.25 -2.71
CA ILE A 74 7.28 -8.78 -1.50
C ILE A 74 8.27 -8.83 -0.33
N ALA A 75 8.88 -10.00 -0.10
CA ALA A 75 9.87 -10.17 0.97
C ALA A 75 11.10 -9.26 0.78
N LYS A 76 11.53 -9.06 -0.47
CA LYS A 76 12.65 -8.18 -0.82
C LYS A 76 12.37 -6.72 -0.43
N TYR A 77 11.17 -6.23 -0.70
CA TYR A 77 10.83 -4.81 -0.49
C TYR A 77 10.13 -4.53 0.85
N GLU A 78 9.69 -5.55 1.58
CA GLU A 78 8.99 -5.39 2.87
C GLU A 78 9.68 -4.43 3.85
N PRO A 79 11.03 -4.49 4.07
CA PRO A 79 11.69 -3.54 4.97
C PRO A 79 11.60 -2.09 4.50
N LEU A 80 11.70 -1.85 3.18
CA LEU A 80 11.59 -0.52 2.59
C LEU A 80 10.16 0.01 2.67
N ILE A 81 9.17 -0.85 2.38
CA ILE A 81 7.75 -0.53 2.49
C ILE A 81 7.42 -0.10 3.92
N ARG A 82 7.81 -0.89 4.92
CA ARG A 82 7.57 -0.55 6.34
C ARG A 82 8.21 0.78 6.73
N ALA A 83 9.47 0.99 6.33
CA ALA A 83 10.18 2.22 6.65
C ALA A 83 9.54 3.47 6.03
N ALA A 84 9.14 3.41 4.75
CA ALA A 84 8.48 4.51 4.06
C ALA A 84 7.06 4.75 4.62
N SER A 85 6.29 3.68 4.85
CA SER A 85 4.96 3.75 5.46
C SER A 85 4.99 4.41 6.83
N GLN A 86 5.91 3.99 7.70
CA GLN A 86 6.08 4.56 9.04
C GLN A 86 6.42 6.06 8.98
N ARG A 87 7.31 6.47 8.06
CA ARG A 87 7.72 7.87 7.90
C ARG A 87 6.58 8.78 7.49
N HIS A 88 5.66 8.28 6.67
CA HIS A 88 4.54 9.04 6.12
C HIS A 88 3.19 8.72 6.77
N GLY A 89 3.16 7.98 7.88
CA GLY A 89 1.95 7.67 8.64
C GLY A 89 0.93 6.84 7.87
N LEU A 90 1.41 5.92 6.99
CA LEU A 90 0.58 5.02 6.20
C LEU A 90 0.57 3.61 6.79
N ASP A 91 -0.52 2.89 6.53
CA ASP A 91 -0.59 1.45 6.76
C ASP A 91 0.32 0.73 5.73
N PRO A 92 1.34 -0.06 6.15
CA PRO A 92 2.20 -0.78 5.23
C PRO A 92 1.46 -1.80 4.37
N ASP A 93 0.34 -2.35 4.84
CA ASP A 93 -0.48 -3.26 4.05
C ASP A 93 -1.26 -2.53 2.94
N LEU A 94 -1.65 -1.27 3.18
CA LEU A 94 -2.18 -0.40 2.13
C LEU A 94 -1.12 -0.08 1.07
N VAL A 95 0.10 0.24 1.48
CA VAL A 95 1.20 0.53 0.54
C VAL A 95 1.53 -0.71 -0.31
N LYS A 96 1.55 -1.92 0.30
CA LYS A 96 1.68 -3.18 -0.46
C LYS A 96 0.58 -3.37 -1.48
N ALA A 97 -0.66 -3.06 -1.10
CA ALA A 97 -1.80 -3.16 -2.00
C ALA A 97 -1.67 -2.22 -3.22
N VAL A 98 -1.23 -0.99 -2.98
CA VAL A 98 -0.94 -0.03 -4.06
C VAL A 98 0.15 -0.57 -4.98
N ILE A 99 1.29 -1.05 -4.45
CA ILE A 99 2.40 -1.59 -5.24
C ILE A 99 1.95 -2.81 -6.06
N ALA A 100 1.12 -3.69 -5.49
CA ALA A 100 0.58 -4.86 -6.19
C ALA A 100 -0.22 -4.47 -7.44
N VAL A 101 -0.98 -3.37 -7.38
CA VAL A 101 -1.81 -2.87 -8.48
C VAL A 101 -1.01 -2.01 -9.45
N GLU A 102 -0.04 -1.23 -8.95
CA GLU A 102 0.75 -0.31 -9.79
C GLU A 102 1.79 -1.02 -10.65
N SER A 103 2.57 -1.91 -10.06
CA SER A 103 3.71 -2.53 -10.75
C SER A 103 3.79 -4.05 -10.60
N GLY A 104 2.94 -4.67 -9.77
CA GLY A 104 3.13 -6.08 -9.41
C GLY A 104 4.47 -6.34 -8.73
N PHE A 105 5.01 -5.37 -7.97
CA PHE A 105 6.32 -5.41 -7.31
C PHE A 105 7.52 -5.38 -8.29
N ASP A 106 7.35 -4.87 -9.50
CA ASP A 106 8.45 -4.60 -10.43
C ASP A 106 8.99 -3.17 -10.23
N ALA A 107 10.25 -3.08 -9.81
CA ALA A 107 10.91 -1.78 -9.60
C ALA A 107 11.34 -1.09 -10.90
N ASP A 108 11.44 -1.84 -11.98
CA ASP A 108 11.85 -1.35 -13.30
C ASP A 108 10.65 -1.08 -14.22
N ALA A 109 9.42 -1.26 -13.72
CA ALA A 109 8.20 -1.04 -14.48
C ALA A 109 8.11 0.41 -14.97
N VAL A 110 7.79 0.57 -16.26
CA VAL A 110 7.53 1.88 -16.89
C VAL A 110 6.24 1.78 -17.70
N SER A 111 5.26 2.64 -17.36
CA SER A 111 3.98 2.67 -18.07
C SER A 111 4.06 3.48 -19.37
N ASP A 112 3.08 3.31 -20.25
CA ASP A 112 2.94 4.11 -21.47
C ASP A 112 2.83 5.62 -21.20
N LYS A 113 2.37 6.00 -20.00
CA LYS A 113 2.30 7.40 -19.54
C LYS A 113 3.61 7.88 -18.90
N GLY A 114 4.66 7.04 -18.87
CA GLY A 114 5.97 7.34 -18.28
C GLY A 114 6.00 7.31 -16.75
N ALA A 115 5.05 6.65 -16.09
CA ALA A 115 5.12 6.38 -14.66
C ALA A 115 6.15 5.27 -14.39
N VAL A 116 6.91 5.38 -13.30
CA VAL A 116 8.11 4.55 -13.06
C VAL A 116 8.06 3.85 -11.71
N GLY A 117 8.48 2.59 -11.71
CA GLY A 117 8.88 1.83 -10.53
C GLY A 117 7.73 1.30 -9.68
N LEU A 118 8.04 0.88 -8.46
CA LEU A 118 7.14 0.14 -7.56
C LEU A 118 5.76 0.79 -7.37
N MET A 119 5.72 2.10 -7.19
CA MET A 119 4.51 2.88 -6.96
C MET A 119 4.09 3.71 -8.18
N GLN A 120 4.65 3.44 -9.37
CA GLN A 120 4.35 4.11 -10.63
C GLN A 120 4.31 5.64 -10.49
N VAL A 121 5.42 6.20 -10.03
CA VAL A 121 5.55 7.64 -9.82
C VAL A 121 5.85 8.33 -11.16
N LEU A 122 5.02 9.29 -11.55
CA LEU A 122 5.29 10.13 -12.72
C LEU A 122 6.53 11.03 -12.47
N PRO A 123 7.40 11.27 -13.47
CA PRO A 123 8.54 12.18 -13.34
C PRO A 123 8.16 13.55 -12.80
N ALA A 124 7.05 14.13 -13.28
CA ALA A 124 6.54 15.42 -12.79
C ALA A 124 6.16 15.39 -11.30
N THR A 125 5.63 14.25 -10.81
CA THR A 125 5.38 14.03 -9.38
C THR A 125 6.72 13.94 -8.64
N GLY A 126 7.70 13.21 -9.16
CA GLY A 126 9.04 13.16 -8.61
C GLY A 126 9.66 14.56 -8.44
N GLU A 127 9.58 15.40 -9.49
CA GLU A 127 10.08 16.77 -9.47
C GLU A 127 9.38 17.64 -8.41
N ARG A 128 8.06 17.52 -8.29
CA ARG A 128 7.28 18.20 -7.25
C ARG A 128 7.75 17.84 -5.83
N TYR A 129 8.26 16.64 -5.63
CA TYR A 129 8.81 16.18 -4.36
C TYR A 129 10.34 16.27 -4.26
N GLY A 130 10.98 17.02 -5.15
CA GLY A 130 12.40 17.38 -5.05
C GLY A 130 13.36 16.41 -5.74
N VAL A 131 12.86 15.49 -6.57
CA VAL A 131 13.71 14.66 -7.42
C VAL A 131 14.05 15.43 -8.69
N HIS A 132 15.28 15.86 -8.84
CA HIS A 132 15.73 16.58 -10.02
C HIS A 132 16.75 15.77 -10.80
N ALA A 133 16.76 15.94 -12.12
CA ALA A 133 17.81 15.38 -12.96
C ALA A 133 19.20 15.95 -12.58
N ASP A 134 20.23 15.16 -12.74
CA ASP A 134 21.61 15.59 -12.61
C ASP A 134 22.44 15.21 -13.85
N ARG A 135 23.74 15.44 -13.81
CA ARG A 135 24.64 15.14 -14.95
C ARG A 135 24.71 13.65 -15.30
N LYS A 136 24.27 12.76 -14.42
CA LYS A 136 24.40 11.30 -14.57
C LYS A 136 23.06 10.60 -14.81
N ARG A 137 21.97 11.13 -14.24
CA ARG A 137 20.66 10.45 -14.28
C ARG A 137 19.53 11.45 -14.48
N SER A 138 18.60 11.09 -15.33
CA SER A 138 17.29 11.73 -15.47
C SER A 138 16.41 11.46 -14.24
N VAL A 139 15.26 12.13 -14.12
CA VAL A 139 14.32 11.92 -13.02
C VAL A 139 13.79 10.50 -13.03
N ASP A 140 13.37 10.01 -14.19
CA ASP A 140 12.86 8.63 -14.39
C ASP A 140 13.93 7.59 -14.01
N ALA A 141 15.19 7.78 -14.47
CA ALA A 141 16.29 6.90 -14.09
C ALA A 141 16.62 6.93 -12.56
N LYS A 142 16.21 7.96 -11.84
CA LYS A 142 16.30 7.99 -10.38
C LYS A 142 15.09 7.30 -9.73
N LEU A 143 13.92 7.40 -10.33
CA LEU A 143 12.68 6.79 -9.83
C LEU A 143 12.66 5.26 -9.96
N THR A 144 13.59 4.63 -10.71
CA THR A 144 13.77 3.17 -10.67
C THR A 144 14.44 2.68 -9.38
N ASP A 145 15.05 3.58 -8.57
CA ASP A 145 15.55 3.21 -7.24
C ASP A 145 14.37 2.91 -6.30
N PRO A 146 14.23 1.67 -5.80
CA PRO A 146 13.08 1.27 -5.00
C PRO A 146 12.88 2.11 -3.74
N LYS A 147 13.96 2.51 -3.09
CA LYS A 147 13.90 3.31 -1.86
C LYS A 147 13.39 4.71 -2.15
N LEU A 148 13.90 5.35 -3.21
CA LEU A 148 13.45 6.67 -3.62
C LEU A 148 12.01 6.64 -4.11
N ASN A 149 11.66 5.65 -4.91
CA ASN A 149 10.30 5.47 -5.44
C ASN A 149 9.26 5.33 -4.33
N LEU A 150 9.54 4.48 -3.34
CA LEU A 150 8.70 4.30 -2.16
C LEU A 150 8.61 5.58 -1.33
N GLU A 151 9.71 6.31 -1.16
CA GLU A 151 9.72 7.58 -0.43
C GLU A 151 8.78 8.60 -1.07
N ILE A 152 8.87 8.77 -2.38
CA ILE A 152 8.06 9.74 -3.13
C ILE A 152 6.59 9.28 -3.22
N GLY A 153 6.35 8.02 -3.59
CA GLY A 153 5.01 7.48 -3.75
C GLY A 153 4.21 7.46 -2.45
N THR A 154 4.84 7.08 -1.33
CA THR A 154 4.17 7.09 -0.02
C THR A 154 3.93 8.52 0.48
N ARG A 155 4.85 9.45 0.25
CA ARG A 155 4.65 10.86 0.59
C ARG A 155 3.46 11.45 -0.19
N TYR A 156 3.40 11.21 -1.50
CA TYR A 156 2.28 11.64 -2.33
C TYR A 156 0.95 11.04 -1.85
N LEU A 157 0.91 9.75 -1.56
CA LEU A 157 -0.29 9.10 -1.03
C LEU A 157 -0.72 9.67 0.34
N SER A 158 0.24 10.01 1.20
CA SER A 158 -0.03 10.65 2.50
C SER A 158 -0.62 12.06 2.33
N ASP A 159 -0.08 12.84 1.39
CA ASP A 159 -0.61 14.18 1.09
C ASP A 159 -2.05 14.09 0.54
N LEU A 160 -2.33 13.11 -0.30
CA LEU A 160 -3.69 12.84 -0.80
C LEU A 160 -4.64 12.41 0.31
N ARG A 161 -4.19 11.62 1.28
CA ARG A 161 -5.00 11.29 2.48
C ARG A 161 -5.29 12.51 3.35
N THR A 162 -4.36 13.44 3.42
CA THR A 162 -4.57 14.72 4.11
C THR A 162 -5.56 15.61 3.36
N LEU A 163 -5.52 15.59 2.01
CA LEU A 163 -6.46 16.31 1.17
C LEU A 163 -7.90 15.73 1.25
N PHE A 164 -8.03 14.42 1.44
CA PHE A 164 -9.30 13.70 1.53
C PHE A 164 -9.39 12.93 2.86
N PRO A 165 -9.54 13.62 4.01
CA PRO A 165 -9.53 12.98 5.33
C PRO A 165 -10.65 11.94 5.44
N GLU A 166 -10.34 10.79 6.06
CA GLU A 166 -11.25 9.66 6.26
C GLU A 166 -11.84 9.03 4.98
N ARG A 167 -11.40 9.49 3.81
CA ARG A 167 -11.87 9.04 2.50
C ARG A 167 -10.71 8.44 1.72
N ILE A 168 -10.27 7.24 2.15
CA ILE A 168 -9.17 6.52 1.48
C ILE A 168 -9.51 6.20 0.00
N ASP A 169 -10.79 5.97 -0.31
CA ASP A 169 -11.26 5.76 -1.67
C ASP A 169 -10.97 6.98 -2.57
N LEU A 170 -11.13 8.20 -2.06
CA LEU A 170 -10.83 9.42 -2.79
C LEU A 170 -9.32 9.66 -2.91
N ALA A 171 -8.55 9.34 -1.87
CA ALA A 171 -7.09 9.41 -1.93
C ALA A 171 -6.53 8.44 -2.99
N LEU A 172 -7.05 7.22 -3.05
CA LEU A 172 -6.69 6.23 -4.07
C LEU A 172 -7.14 6.66 -5.48
N ALA A 173 -8.36 7.17 -5.61
CA ALA A 173 -8.85 7.71 -6.88
C ALA A 173 -7.98 8.89 -7.36
N ALA A 174 -7.55 9.76 -6.46
CA ALA A 174 -6.67 10.88 -6.75
C ALA A 174 -5.25 10.42 -7.09
N TYR A 175 -4.76 9.36 -6.46
CA TYR A 175 -3.48 8.75 -6.80
C TYR A 175 -3.44 8.28 -8.26
N ASN A 176 -4.50 7.59 -8.69
CA ASN A 176 -4.62 7.06 -10.06
C ASN A 176 -5.00 8.12 -11.10
N ALA A 177 -5.97 9.00 -10.82
CA ALA A 177 -6.55 9.93 -11.79
C ALA A 177 -6.12 11.40 -11.61
N GLY A 178 -5.31 11.69 -10.59
CA GLY A 178 -4.93 13.03 -10.16
C GLY A 178 -5.99 13.70 -9.26
N GLU A 179 -5.52 14.46 -8.27
CA GLU A 179 -6.35 15.17 -7.29
C GLU A 179 -7.37 16.12 -7.94
N ASN A 180 -6.97 16.80 -9.01
CA ASN A 180 -7.86 17.71 -9.74
C ASN A 180 -9.06 17.02 -10.37
N SER A 181 -8.93 15.74 -10.75
CA SER A 181 -10.05 14.95 -11.27
C SER A 181 -11.07 14.70 -10.17
N VAL A 182 -10.64 14.28 -8.97
CA VAL A 182 -11.53 14.03 -7.83
C VAL A 182 -12.25 15.32 -7.41
N ILE A 183 -11.52 16.43 -7.31
CA ILE A 183 -12.09 17.76 -6.97
C ILE A 183 -13.14 18.19 -8.02
N ARG A 184 -12.84 18.05 -9.32
CA ARG A 184 -13.77 18.37 -10.42
C ARG A 184 -15.05 17.56 -10.33
N TYR A 185 -14.97 16.30 -9.91
CA TYR A 185 -16.12 15.45 -9.68
C TYR A 185 -16.71 15.58 -8.25
N ARG A 186 -16.56 16.79 -7.63
CA ARG A 186 -17.18 17.15 -6.33
C ARG A 186 -16.83 16.19 -5.19
N ASN A 187 -15.55 15.81 -5.11
CA ASN A 187 -15.07 14.87 -4.11
C ASN A 187 -15.83 13.52 -4.13
N THR A 188 -16.00 12.98 -5.31
CA THR A 188 -16.44 11.61 -5.53
C THR A 188 -15.42 10.87 -6.38
N VAL A 189 -15.41 9.55 -6.33
CA VAL A 189 -14.60 8.75 -7.26
C VAL A 189 -15.06 9.05 -8.68
N PRO A 190 -14.18 9.56 -9.57
CA PRO A 190 -14.56 9.91 -10.92
C PRO A 190 -15.17 8.71 -11.66
N PRO A 191 -16.11 8.93 -12.59
CA PRO A 191 -16.75 7.87 -13.36
C PRO A 191 -15.83 7.33 -14.48
N PHE A 192 -14.55 7.27 -14.20
CA PHE A 192 -13.55 6.65 -15.09
C PHE A 192 -13.47 5.16 -14.75
N PRO A 193 -13.77 4.26 -15.71
CA PRO A 193 -13.78 2.83 -15.45
C PRO A 193 -12.45 2.31 -14.87
N GLU A 194 -11.32 2.81 -15.39
CA GLU A 194 -9.97 2.48 -14.89
C GLU A 194 -9.81 2.86 -13.41
N THR A 195 -10.17 4.10 -13.04
CA THR A 195 -10.04 4.59 -11.67
C THR A 195 -10.95 3.85 -10.69
N GLN A 196 -12.18 3.54 -11.11
CA GLN A 196 -13.10 2.75 -10.28
C GLN A 196 -12.60 1.33 -10.07
N ALA A 197 -12.02 0.72 -11.10
CA ALA A 197 -11.38 -0.59 -11.02
C ALA A 197 -10.16 -0.56 -10.10
N TYR A 198 -9.31 0.46 -10.25
CA TYR A 198 -8.13 0.67 -9.41
C TYR A 198 -8.48 0.73 -7.92
N VAL A 199 -9.40 1.61 -7.55
CA VAL A 199 -9.85 1.76 -6.15
C VAL A 199 -10.35 0.43 -5.57
N LYS A 200 -11.18 -0.30 -6.34
CA LYS A 200 -11.68 -1.62 -5.92
C LYS A 200 -10.57 -2.64 -5.74
N LEU A 201 -9.62 -2.69 -6.68
CA LEU A 201 -8.51 -3.65 -6.60
C LEU A 201 -7.59 -3.38 -5.43
N VAL A 202 -7.20 -2.12 -5.22
CA VAL A 202 -6.38 -1.76 -4.05
C VAL A 202 -7.10 -2.13 -2.75
N ASP A 203 -8.42 -1.88 -2.64
CA ASP A 203 -9.23 -2.31 -1.48
C ASP A 203 -9.16 -3.82 -1.25
N GLN A 204 -9.28 -4.63 -2.31
CA GLN A 204 -9.23 -6.08 -2.23
C GLN A 204 -7.86 -6.62 -1.80
N PHE A 205 -6.77 -6.07 -2.37
CA PHE A 205 -5.40 -6.42 -1.95
C PHE A 205 -5.13 -5.97 -0.51
N HIS A 206 -5.59 -4.78 -0.14
CA HIS A 206 -5.46 -4.28 1.22
C HIS A 206 -6.19 -5.16 2.24
N ALA A 207 -7.42 -5.56 1.93
CA ALA A 207 -8.18 -6.51 2.75
C ALA A 207 -7.46 -7.87 2.89
N PHE A 208 -6.79 -8.33 1.82
CA PHE A 208 -6.02 -9.57 1.84
C PHE A 208 -4.75 -9.48 2.69
N TYR A 209 -3.98 -8.37 2.56
CA TYR A 209 -2.73 -8.21 3.30
C TYR A 209 -2.93 -7.91 4.78
N ARG A 210 -4.06 -7.32 5.16
CA ARG A 210 -4.38 -7.10 6.56
C ARG A 210 -4.52 -8.44 7.29
N PRO A 211 -3.86 -8.62 8.45
CA PRO A 211 -4.10 -9.80 9.28
C PRO A 211 -5.59 -9.87 9.59
N ALA A 212 -6.20 -11.03 9.41
CA ALA A 212 -7.53 -11.27 9.93
C ALA A 212 -7.52 -10.84 11.40
N ALA A 213 -8.47 -9.98 11.79
CA ALA A 213 -8.57 -9.61 13.18
C ALA A 213 -8.81 -10.88 13.96
N SER A 214 -7.77 -11.37 14.59
CA SER A 214 -7.82 -12.54 15.45
C SER A 214 -8.79 -12.25 16.57
N GLY A 215 -10.05 -12.63 16.35
CA GLY A 215 -11.05 -12.76 17.41
C GLY A 215 -10.70 -13.87 18.39
N ASP A 216 -9.53 -14.46 18.26
CA ASP A 216 -9.01 -15.43 19.21
C ASP A 216 -7.47 -15.38 19.21
N ALA A 217 -6.92 -14.70 20.21
CA ALA A 217 -5.47 -14.64 20.47
C ALA A 217 -4.87 -16.00 20.89
N THR A 218 -5.57 -17.12 20.66
CA THR A 218 -5.19 -18.46 21.13
C THR A 218 -4.77 -19.44 20.05
N GLN A 219 -4.80 -19.08 18.76
CA GLN A 219 -4.14 -19.93 17.77
C GLN A 219 -2.67 -19.54 17.60
N ARG A 220 -1.91 -19.67 18.69
CA ARG A 220 -0.45 -19.78 18.63
C ARG A 220 -0.13 -20.97 17.75
N ILE A 221 0.49 -20.69 16.59
CA ILE A 221 1.14 -21.73 15.80
C ILE A 221 2.15 -22.41 16.73
N ARG A 222 1.80 -23.61 17.19
CA ARG A 222 2.69 -24.46 17.97
C ARG A 222 3.68 -25.06 16.99
N VAL A 223 4.75 -24.32 16.67
CA VAL A 223 5.90 -24.92 16.00
C VAL A 223 6.53 -25.88 16.99
N THR A 224 6.20 -27.15 16.84
CA THR A 224 6.89 -28.21 17.57
C THR A 224 8.26 -28.39 16.93
N ILE A 225 9.28 -27.78 17.52
CA ILE A 225 10.68 -28.06 17.17
C ILE A 225 11.06 -29.32 17.93
N PRO A 226 11.31 -30.46 17.26
CA PRO A 226 11.77 -31.67 17.99
C PRO A 226 13.20 -31.39 18.51
N GLY A 227 13.39 -31.39 19.82
CA GLY A 227 14.74 -31.49 20.40
C GLY A 227 15.21 -30.40 21.36
N ARG A 228 14.38 -29.47 21.82
CA ARG A 228 14.78 -28.59 22.94
C ARG A 228 13.95 -28.86 24.17
N ARG A 229 14.54 -29.55 25.13
CA ARG A 229 14.07 -29.61 26.53
C ARG A 229 14.46 -28.30 27.22
N ASN A 230 13.50 -27.75 27.98
CA ASN A 230 13.64 -26.65 28.96
C ASN A 230 13.92 -25.24 28.38
N LEU A 231 12.85 -24.56 27.93
CA LEU A 231 12.79 -23.12 28.00
C LEU A 231 12.02 -22.74 29.27
N PRO A 232 12.47 -21.70 30.03
CA PRO A 232 11.77 -21.21 31.21
C PRO A 232 10.39 -20.64 30.83
N ASP A 233 9.44 -20.80 31.76
CA ASP A 233 8.08 -20.31 31.65
C ASP A 233 8.04 -18.79 31.38
N PRO A 234 7.43 -18.31 30.28
CA PRO A 234 7.32 -16.87 29.99
C PRO A 234 6.48 -16.08 31.00
N ASN A 235 5.73 -16.77 31.90
CA ASN A 235 4.94 -16.16 32.96
C ASN A 235 5.59 -16.26 34.35
N ALA A 236 6.83 -16.77 34.46
CA ALA A 236 7.54 -16.76 35.72
C ALA A 236 7.85 -15.30 36.11
N PRO A 237 7.60 -14.90 37.38
CA PRO A 237 7.92 -13.55 37.83
C PRO A 237 9.43 -13.31 37.69
N SER A 238 9.79 -12.21 37.04
CA SER A 238 11.18 -11.80 36.86
C SER A 238 11.88 -11.74 38.21
N PRO A 239 13.10 -12.29 38.33
CA PRO A 239 13.88 -12.14 39.54
C PRO A 239 14.10 -10.66 39.83
N ARG A 240 13.84 -10.22 41.07
CA ARG A 240 14.10 -8.83 41.51
C ARG A 240 15.60 -8.57 41.37
N TYR A 241 15.94 -7.53 40.60
CA TYR A 241 17.28 -7.03 40.54
C TYR A 241 17.64 -6.43 41.90
N GLU A 242 18.52 -7.06 42.65
CA GLU A 242 19.22 -6.44 43.80
C GLU A 242 20.55 -5.89 43.28
N PRO A 243 20.78 -4.58 43.39
CA PRO A 243 22.06 -4.01 43.01
C PRO A 243 23.17 -4.50 44.01
N PRO A 244 24.37 -4.74 43.53
CA PRO A 244 25.47 -5.16 44.39
C PRO A 244 25.74 -4.08 45.46
N ALA A 245 25.90 -4.52 46.69
CA ALA A 245 26.23 -3.65 47.81
C ALA A 245 27.53 -2.87 47.51
N GLY A 246 27.45 -1.53 47.35
CA GLY A 246 28.63 -0.69 47.12
C GLY A 246 28.54 0.25 45.91
N ALA A 247 27.48 0.30 45.15
CA ALA A 247 27.33 1.28 44.08
C ALA A 247 27.02 2.68 44.66
N VAL A 248 28.00 3.58 44.61
CA VAL A 248 27.85 5.01 44.90
C VAL A 248 27.09 5.65 43.74
N VAL A 249 25.91 6.19 44.02
CA VAL A 249 25.10 6.95 43.03
C VAL A 249 25.67 8.37 42.99
N GLU A 250 26.36 8.74 41.90
CA GLU A 250 26.67 10.14 41.62
C GLU A 250 25.38 10.93 41.28
N PRO A 251 25.21 12.14 41.82
CA PRO A 251 24.07 12.99 41.47
C PRO A 251 24.22 13.53 40.06
N ALA A 252 23.13 13.54 39.30
CA ALA A 252 23.04 14.07 37.94
C ALA A 252 23.42 15.57 37.91
N PRO A 253 24.08 16.07 36.85
CA PRO A 253 24.39 17.49 36.70
C PRO A 253 23.12 18.30 36.44
N ASP A 254 23.10 19.52 37.06
CA ASP A 254 22.01 20.49 37.00
C ASP A 254 21.59 20.88 35.58
N ALA A 255 20.30 20.95 35.35
CA ALA A 255 19.70 21.43 34.11
C ALA A 255 19.98 22.94 33.89
N PRO A 256 20.17 23.39 32.64
CA PRO A 256 20.40 24.81 32.35
C PRO A 256 19.12 25.64 32.55
N PRO A 257 19.24 26.94 32.90
CA PRO A 257 18.12 27.78 33.21
C PRO A 257 17.27 28.14 31.99
N THR A 258 15.95 28.12 32.17
CA THR A 258 14.94 28.59 31.21
C THR A 258 15.09 30.12 30.94
N PRO A 259 14.96 30.58 29.68
CA PRO A 259 14.88 32.02 29.41
C PRO A 259 13.53 32.60 29.83
N ILE A 260 13.58 33.69 30.52
CA ILE A 260 12.44 34.55 30.95
C ILE A 260 12.00 35.43 29.76
N PRO A 261 10.71 35.85 29.71
CA PRO A 261 9.94 36.32 28.54
C PRO A 261 10.45 37.57 27.85
#